data_f0e33dc9c1fe45eebfd5175a92902dd0
#
_entry.id   f0e33dc9c1fe45eebfd5175a92902dd0
#
_cell.length_a   1.000
_cell.length_b   1.000
_cell.length_c   1.000
_cell.angle_alpha   90.00
_cell.angle_beta   90.00
_cell.angle_gamma   90.00
#
_symmetry.space_group_name_H-M   'P 1'
#
loop_
_entity.id
_entity.type
_entity.pdbx_description
1 polymer ?
#
loop_
_entity_poly.entity_id
_entity_poly.type
_entity_poly.pdbx_seq_one_letter_code
_entity_poly.pdbx_strand_id
1 'polypeptide(L)'
;METYGKSDVDRDLTTGTFSEDPKEMVNKFGGRWATTEFKIGDIVILNMNIIHASLLNMTNRLRISCDTRYQPLSDPIDSRWSGNNPKGHEQLWKKGVKLESVTRSRKRWGIYNY
;
A
#
# COMPACT_ATOMS: atom_id res chain seq x y z
N MET A 1 2.99 5.63 20.09
CA MET A 1 3.38 4.20 19.93
C MET A 1 2.60 3.21 20.77
N GLU A 2 2.09 3.57 21.92
CA GLU A 2 1.32 2.64 22.77
C GLU A 2 0.05 2.06 22.13
N THR A 3 -0.50 2.73 21.15
CA THR A 3 -1.68 2.28 20.40
C THR A 3 -1.35 1.64 19.05
N TYR A 4 -0.14 1.87 18.53
CA TYR A 4 0.25 1.32 17.25
C TYR A 4 0.48 -0.20 17.37
N GLY A 5 -0.12 -0.97 16.49
CA GLY A 5 -0.16 -2.43 16.57
C GLY A 5 -1.32 -3.00 17.40
N LYS A 6 -2.07 -2.14 18.12
CA LYS A 6 -3.32 -2.50 18.78
C LYS A 6 -4.56 -2.10 17.96
N SER A 7 -4.38 -1.18 17.03
CA SER A 7 -5.42 -0.71 16.13
C SER A 7 -5.42 -1.50 14.83
N ASP A 8 -6.57 -1.81 14.34
CA ASP A 8 -6.76 -2.33 12.99
C ASP A 8 -7.18 -1.16 12.09
N VAL A 9 -6.36 -0.86 11.08
CA VAL A 9 -6.54 0.31 10.22
C VAL A 9 -7.91 0.32 9.56
N ASP A 10 -8.36 -0.82 9.08
CA ASP A 10 -9.63 -0.92 8.37
C ASP A 10 -10.83 -0.95 9.32
N ARG A 11 -10.71 -1.69 10.43
CA ARG A 11 -11.77 -1.80 11.44
C ARG A 11 -11.95 -0.50 12.21
N ASP A 12 -10.85 0.09 12.67
CA ASP A 12 -10.88 1.21 13.61
C ASP A 12 -10.89 2.57 12.89
N LEU A 13 -10.88 2.55 11.56
CA LEU A 13 -10.88 3.75 10.70
C LEU A 13 -9.70 4.69 10.99
N THR A 14 -8.60 4.15 11.43
CA THR A 14 -7.37 4.89 11.70
C THR A 14 -6.51 5.02 10.46
N THR A 15 -5.62 5.99 10.43
CA THR A 15 -4.62 6.08 9.36
C THR A 15 -3.52 5.07 9.62
N GLY A 16 -3.05 4.38 8.57
CA GLY A 16 -1.89 3.51 8.65
C GLY A 16 -0.56 4.27 8.71
N THR A 17 -0.63 5.60 8.71
CA THR A 17 0.55 6.45 8.73
C THR A 17 1.12 6.53 10.14
N PHE A 18 2.37 6.16 10.28
CA PHE A 18 3.09 6.21 11.54
C PHE A 18 3.53 7.63 11.88
N SER A 19 4.08 8.34 10.91
CA SER A 19 4.46 9.75 10.96
C SER A 19 4.55 10.29 9.53
N GLU A 20 4.28 11.56 9.36
CA GLU A 20 4.50 12.28 8.10
C GLU A 20 5.90 12.90 8.02
N ASP A 21 6.64 12.91 9.13
CA ASP A 21 8.02 13.39 9.18
C ASP A 21 9.01 12.23 9.20
N PRO A 22 9.75 12.00 8.10
CA PRO A 22 10.75 10.94 8.05
C PRO A 22 11.90 11.14 9.05
N LYS A 23 12.17 12.37 9.49
CA LYS A 23 13.20 12.63 10.50
C LYS A 23 12.76 12.19 11.88
N GLU A 24 11.48 12.33 12.21
CA GLU A 24 10.92 11.83 13.46
C GLU A 24 11.20 10.33 13.63
N MET A 25 11.05 9.57 12.57
CA MET A 25 11.29 8.13 12.60
C MET A 25 12.74 7.80 12.97
N VAL A 26 13.69 8.45 12.31
CA VAL A 26 15.13 8.22 12.58
C VAL A 26 15.51 8.70 13.99
N ASN A 27 15.00 9.84 14.41
CA ASN A 27 15.30 10.40 15.73
C ASN A 27 14.75 9.53 16.85
N LYS A 28 13.58 8.91 16.65
CA LYS A 28 12.89 8.15 17.68
C LYS A 28 13.35 6.70 17.78
N PHE A 29 13.65 6.08 16.65
CA PHE A 29 13.95 4.65 16.55
C PHE A 29 15.37 4.37 16.10
N GLY A 30 16.13 5.38 15.74
CA GLY A 30 17.44 5.21 15.12
C GLY A 30 17.37 4.68 13.69
N GLY A 31 18.50 4.21 13.19
CA GLY A 31 18.58 3.69 11.84
C GLY A 31 18.84 4.77 10.79
N ARG A 32 18.56 4.42 9.55
CA ARG A 32 18.70 5.32 8.40
C ARG A 32 17.72 4.96 7.32
N TRP A 33 17.31 5.93 6.56
CA TRP A 33 16.56 5.70 5.33
C TRP A 33 17.48 5.17 4.24
N ALA A 34 17.02 4.15 3.53
CA ALA A 34 17.67 3.62 2.34
C ALA A 34 16.78 3.86 1.14
N THR A 35 17.37 4.25 0.03
CA THR A 35 16.67 4.47 -1.23
C THR A 35 17.58 4.16 -2.41
N THR A 36 17.00 4.07 -3.59
CA THR A 36 17.72 3.92 -4.85
C THR A 36 16.95 4.63 -5.97
N GLU A 37 17.56 4.76 -7.13
CA GLU A 37 16.84 5.16 -8.33
C GLU A 37 16.02 3.99 -8.86
N PHE A 38 14.70 4.18 -8.91
CA PHE A 38 13.78 3.18 -9.45
C PHE A 38 13.53 3.40 -10.93
N LYS A 39 13.59 2.33 -11.70
CA LYS A 39 13.30 2.29 -13.11
C LYS A 39 12.03 1.49 -13.39
N ILE A 40 11.48 1.65 -14.57
CA ILE A 40 10.34 0.83 -15.01
C ILE A 40 10.73 -0.65 -14.99
N GLY A 41 9.91 -1.45 -14.31
CA GLY A 41 10.13 -2.89 -14.16
C GLY A 41 10.84 -3.27 -12.85
N ASP A 42 11.33 -2.32 -12.06
CA ASP A 42 11.91 -2.61 -10.76
C ASP A 42 10.87 -3.12 -9.78
N ILE A 43 11.29 -4.05 -8.94
CA ILE A 43 10.47 -4.65 -7.89
C ILE A 43 11.15 -4.40 -6.55
N VAL A 44 10.36 -3.97 -5.58
CA VAL A 44 10.78 -3.87 -4.18
C VAL A 44 10.04 -4.92 -3.38
N ILE A 45 10.78 -5.77 -2.71
CA ILE A 45 10.23 -6.78 -1.81
C ILE A 45 10.44 -6.31 -0.38
N LEU A 46 9.35 -6.11 0.33
CA LEU A 46 9.34 -5.64 1.72
C LEU A 46 8.74 -6.70 2.64
N ASN A 47 9.39 -6.93 3.77
CA ASN A 47 8.74 -7.65 4.85
C ASN A 47 7.63 -6.78 5.45
N MET A 48 6.56 -7.39 5.95
CA MET A 48 5.42 -6.68 6.54
C MET A 48 5.78 -5.77 7.72
N ASN A 49 6.92 -6.01 8.38
CA ASN A 49 7.37 -5.22 9.52
C ASN A 49 8.34 -4.09 9.13
N ILE A 50 8.59 -3.88 7.83
CA ILE A 50 9.47 -2.80 7.37
C ILE A 50 8.71 -1.48 7.33
N ILE A 51 9.24 -0.50 8.04
CA ILE A 51 8.75 0.87 7.94
C ILE A 51 9.24 1.44 6.60
N HIS A 52 8.31 1.90 5.80
CA HIS A 52 8.59 2.43 4.47
C HIS A 52 7.73 3.66 4.18
N ALA A 53 8.19 4.47 3.26
CA ALA A 53 7.50 5.67 2.85
C ALA A 53 7.70 5.93 1.36
N SER A 54 6.76 6.66 0.77
CA SER A 54 6.94 7.27 -0.54
C SER A 54 7.40 8.70 -0.38
N LEU A 55 8.35 9.11 -1.20
CA LEU A 55 8.80 10.50 -1.25
C LEU A 55 7.85 11.34 -2.10
N LEU A 56 7.87 12.64 -1.84
CA LEU A 56 7.14 13.60 -2.66
C LEU A 56 7.68 13.59 -4.10
N ASN A 57 6.78 13.49 -5.07
CA ASN A 57 7.16 13.58 -6.47
C ASN A 57 7.46 15.02 -6.85
N MET A 58 8.73 15.33 -7.06
CA MET A 58 9.23 16.64 -7.47
C MET A 58 9.32 16.80 -8.99
N THR A 59 8.79 15.86 -9.75
CA THR A 59 8.83 15.87 -11.22
C THR A 59 7.46 16.16 -11.82
N ASN A 60 7.41 16.46 -13.10
CA ASN A 60 6.17 16.59 -13.89
C ASN A 60 5.68 15.24 -14.47
N ARG A 61 6.25 14.13 -14.02
CA ARG A 61 5.92 12.77 -14.49
C ARG A 61 5.18 12.01 -13.43
N LEU A 62 4.19 11.23 -13.80
CA LEU A 62 3.50 10.31 -12.92
C LEU A 62 4.31 9.03 -12.73
N ARG A 63 4.37 8.54 -11.50
CA ARG A 63 4.85 7.21 -11.17
C ARG A 63 3.64 6.35 -10.80
N ILE A 64 3.52 5.21 -11.44
CA ILE A 64 2.51 4.21 -11.11
C ILE A 64 3.23 3.03 -10.47
N SER A 65 2.79 2.61 -9.30
CA SER A 65 3.24 1.41 -8.62
C SER A 65 2.06 0.51 -8.27
N CYS A 66 2.29 -0.78 -8.26
CA CYS A 66 1.32 -1.78 -7.84
C CYS A 66 1.84 -2.48 -6.59
N ASP A 67 1.00 -2.59 -5.58
CA ASP A 67 1.30 -3.37 -4.39
C ASP A 67 0.63 -4.74 -4.51
N THR A 68 1.45 -5.78 -4.32
CA THR A 68 0.96 -7.16 -4.22
C THR A 68 1.42 -7.74 -2.90
N ARG A 69 0.60 -8.59 -2.32
CA ARG A 69 0.89 -9.21 -1.03
C ARG A 69 0.89 -10.71 -1.17
N TYR A 70 1.88 -11.34 -0.56
CA TYR A 70 2.06 -12.78 -0.56
C TYR A 70 2.18 -13.26 0.89
N GLN A 71 1.61 -14.42 1.16
CA GLN A 71 1.75 -15.12 2.44
C GLN A 71 1.99 -16.59 2.20
N PRO A 72 2.61 -17.34 3.15
CA PRO A 72 2.67 -18.78 3.10
C PRO A 72 1.27 -19.40 3.01
N LEU A 73 1.15 -20.48 2.26
CA LEU A 73 -0.13 -21.18 2.13
C LEU A 73 -0.62 -21.78 3.45
N SER A 74 0.29 -22.04 4.38
CA SER A 74 0.02 -22.51 5.73
C SER A 74 -0.59 -21.48 6.66
N ASP A 75 -0.48 -20.21 6.31
CA ASP A 75 -0.94 -19.13 7.18
C ASP A 75 -2.44 -18.90 7.01
N PRO A 76 -3.15 -18.51 8.08
CA PRO A 76 -4.56 -18.19 7.99
C PRO A 76 -4.80 -17.03 7.01
N ILE A 77 -5.75 -17.23 6.13
CA ILE A 77 -6.10 -16.22 5.12
C ILE A 77 -6.85 -15.07 5.77
N ASP A 78 -6.38 -13.85 5.55
CA ASP A 78 -7.11 -12.65 5.93
C ASP A 78 -8.20 -12.33 4.90
N SER A 79 -9.45 -12.51 5.29
CA SER A 79 -10.62 -12.30 4.44
C SER A 79 -10.79 -10.86 3.95
N ARG A 80 -10.11 -9.90 4.57
CA ARG A 80 -10.13 -8.50 4.12
C ARG A 80 -9.43 -8.32 2.77
N TRP A 81 -8.44 -9.17 2.48
CA TRP A 81 -7.58 -9.04 1.32
C TRP A 81 -7.76 -10.14 0.28
N SER A 82 -8.55 -11.15 0.58
CA SER A 82 -8.71 -12.33 -0.29
C SER A 82 -10.17 -12.74 -0.45
N GLY A 83 -10.43 -13.58 -1.46
CA GLY A 83 -11.75 -14.06 -1.80
C GLY A 83 -12.42 -13.25 -2.92
N ASN A 84 -13.68 -13.56 -3.17
CA ASN A 84 -14.43 -12.95 -4.29
C ASN A 84 -14.88 -11.52 -4.03
N ASN A 85 -14.86 -11.07 -2.78
CA ASN A 85 -15.29 -9.73 -2.39
C ASN A 85 -14.46 -9.23 -1.20
N PRO A 86 -13.17 -8.94 -1.41
CA PRO A 86 -12.31 -8.47 -0.35
C PRO A 86 -12.76 -7.11 0.16
N LYS A 87 -12.82 -6.93 1.47
CA LYS A 87 -13.32 -5.70 2.13
C LYS A 87 -12.21 -4.74 2.53
N GLY A 88 -10.96 -5.07 2.27
CA GLY A 88 -9.84 -4.17 2.51
C GLY A 88 -10.05 -2.84 1.79
N HIS A 89 -9.72 -1.74 2.44
CA HIS A 89 -9.97 -0.39 1.94
C HIS A 89 -11.45 -0.01 1.72
N GLU A 90 -12.38 -0.65 2.41
CA GLU A 90 -13.82 -0.35 2.33
C GLU A 90 -14.11 1.14 2.53
N GLN A 91 -13.26 1.86 3.25
CA GLN A 91 -13.37 3.30 3.44
C GLN A 91 -13.30 4.12 2.15
N LEU A 92 -12.59 3.64 1.13
CA LEU A 92 -12.54 4.31 -0.17
C LEU A 92 -13.92 4.29 -0.84
N TRP A 93 -14.67 3.24 -0.62
CA TRP A 93 -16.03 3.10 -1.15
C TRP A 93 -17.02 4.02 -0.42
N LYS A 94 -16.85 4.17 0.90
CA LYS A 94 -17.66 5.09 1.70
C LYS A 94 -17.47 6.56 1.30
N LYS A 95 -16.34 6.90 0.69
CA LYS A 95 -16.08 8.23 0.12
C LYS A 95 -16.71 8.46 -1.26
N GLY A 96 -17.57 7.56 -1.71
CA GLY A 96 -18.26 7.69 -3.01
C GLY A 96 -17.37 7.42 -4.23
N VAL A 97 -16.22 6.82 -4.03
CA VAL A 97 -15.38 6.39 -5.14
C VAL A 97 -16.06 5.24 -5.86
N LYS A 98 -16.44 5.46 -7.11
CA LYS A 98 -16.98 4.40 -7.97
C LYS A 98 -15.83 3.52 -8.45
N LEU A 99 -15.83 2.28 -7.98
CA LEU A 99 -14.90 1.28 -8.46
C LEU A 99 -15.46 0.64 -9.74
N GLU A 100 -14.57 0.37 -10.67
CA GLU A 100 -14.89 -0.44 -11.84
C GLU A 100 -14.01 -1.69 -11.87
N SER A 101 -14.47 -2.73 -12.55
CA SER A 101 -13.65 -3.95 -12.68
C SER A 101 -12.34 -3.66 -13.42
N VAL A 102 -11.29 -4.39 -13.06
CA VAL A 102 -9.97 -4.29 -13.73
C VAL A 102 -10.11 -4.52 -15.24
N THR A 103 -10.96 -5.45 -15.66
CA THR A 103 -11.23 -5.72 -17.09
C THR A 103 -11.79 -4.49 -17.79
N ARG A 104 -12.72 -3.77 -17.15
CA ARG A 104 -13.30 -2.56 -17.72
C ARG A 104 -12.29 -1.42 -17.79
N SER A 105 -11.52 -1.24 -16.73
CA SER A 105 -10.43 -0.25 -16.69
C SER A 105 -9.38 -0.52 -17.77
N ARG A 106 -8.96 -1.77 -17.92
CA ARG A 106 -8.03 -2.18 -18.98
C ARG A 106 -8.55 -1.83 -20.36
N LYS A 107 -9.81 -2.16 -20.65
CA LYS A 107 -10.45 -1.83 -21.92
C LYS A 107 -10.49 -0.32 -22.16
N ARG A 108 -10.84 0.45 -21.16
CA ARG A 108 -10.87 1.92 -21.24
C ARG A 108 -9.49 2.52 -21.48
N TRP A 109 -8.44 1.94 -20.91
CA TRP A 109 -7.07 2.41 -21.07
C TRP A 109 -6.36 1.81 -22.28
N GLY A 110 -7.05 1.01 -23.10
CA GLY A 110 -6.43 0.38 -24.28
C GLY A 110 -5.40 -0.70 -23.93
N ILE A 111 -5.42 -1.23 -22.71
CA ILE A 111 -4.55 -2.30 -22.27
C ILE A 111 -5.22 -3.62 -22.62
N TYR A 112 -4.80 -4.23 -23.69
CA TYR A 112 -5.30 -5.54 -24.13
C TYR A 112 -4.46 -6.66 -23.52
N ASN A 113 -5.11 -7.81 -23.26
CA ASN A 113 -4.40 -9.00 -22.81
C ASN A 113 -3.45 -9.47 -23.92
N TYR A 114 -2.20 -9.64 -23.58
CA TYR A 114 -1.27 -10.43 -24.36
C TYR A 114 -1.34 -11.88 -23.91
#